data_7799d9c3b210de2340188300c68f6e5a
#
_entry.id   7799d9c3b210de2340188300c68f6e5a
#
_cell.length_a   1.000
_cell.length_b   1.000
_cell.length_c   1.000
_cell.angle_alpha   90.00
_cell.angle_beta   90.00
_cell.angle_gamma   90.00
#
_symmetry.space_group_name_H-M   'P 1'
#
loop_
_entity.id
_entity.type
_entity.pdbx_description
1 polymer ?
#
loop_
_entity_poly.entity_id
_entity_poly.type
_entity_poly.pdbx_seq_one_letter_code
_entity_poly.pdbx_strand_id
1 'polypeptide(L)'
;MSKMLEEIRQQPVALERTFRSELKGVEKLRALFAKSRPKFIILAARGTSDNAAQFGRYLLEIATGIPVSLAAPSIFTLYGARVDYKDALVVAISQSGESTDTNMVLERARECGAFTVGITNEASSTLAKIAEHVILVRAVPVYGKRGGGGAGPELRERV
;
A
#
# COMPACT_ATOMS: atom_id res chain seq x y z
N MET A 1 -24.31 11.80 -15.29
CA MET A 1 -22.85 11.80 -15.48
C MET A 1 -22.31 10.48 -14.94
N SER A 2 -21.31 9.87 -15.58
CA SER A 2 -20.74 8.60 -15.09
C SER A 2 -19.98 8.84 -13.77
N LYS A 3 -20.20 8.00 -12.75
CA LYS A 3 -19.49 8.09 -11.46
C LYS A 3 -17.98 8.01 -11.64
N MET A 4 -17.51 7.18 -12.56
CA MET A 4 -16.09 7.10 -12.91
C MET A 4 -15.53 8.44 -13.39
N LEU A 5 -16.28 9.20 -14.19
CA LEU A 5 -15.85 10.52 -14.66
C LEU A 5 -15.78 11.54 -13.50
N GLU A 6 -16.66 11.42 -12.53
CA GLU A 6 -16.63 12.25 -11.31
C GLU A 6 -15.38 11.93 -10.48
N GLU A 7 -15.05 10.65 -10.29
CA GLU A 7 -13.83 10.22 -9.60
C GLU A 7 -12.56 10.70 -10.31
N ILE A 8 -12.52 10.59 -11.65
CA ILE A 8 -11.39 11.10 -12.44
C ILE A 8 -11.20 12.61 -12.22
N ARG A 9 -12.29 13.38 -12.23
CA ARG A 9 -12.22 14.83 -12.00
C ARG A 9 -11.81 15.22 -10.58
N GLN A 10 -12.00 14.35 -9.60
CA GLN A 10 -11.59 14.58 -8.22
C GLN A 10 -10.11 14.27 -7.97
N GLN A 11 -9.43 13.55 -8.87
CA GLN A 11 -8.05 13.12 -8.67
C GLN A 11 -7.09 14.27 -8.30
N PRO A 12 -7.08 15.44 -8.99
CA PRO A 12 -6.14 16.51 -8.65
C PRO A 12 -6.32 17.01 -7.20
N VAL A 13 -7.57 17.16 -6.76
CA VAL A 13 -7.89 17.62 -5.40
C VAL A 13 -7.55 16.57 -4.35
N ALA A 14 -7.77 15.30 -4.66
CA ALA A 14 -7.40 14.18 -3.77
C ALA A 14 -5.87 14.06 -3.61
N LEU A 15 -5.13 14.22 -4.70
CA LEU A 15 -3.67 14.21 -4.68
C LEU A 15 -3.11 15.37 -3.86
N GLU A 16 -3.61 16.59 -4.06
CA GLU A 16 -3.18 17.76 -3.30
C GLU A 16 -3.48 17.60 -1.80
N ARG A 17 -4.66 17.09 -1.47
CA ARG A 17 -5.05 16.78 -0.08
C ARG A 17 -4.12 15.76 0.56
N THR A 18 -3.84 14.68 -0.13
CA THR A 18 -2.92 13.63 0.31
C THR A 18 -1.53 14.23 0.56
N PHE A 19 -1.00 14.95 -0.41
CA PHE A 19 0.33 15.56 -0.30
C PHE A 19 0.43 16.48 0.92
N ARG A 20 -0.51 17.41 1.08
CA ARG A 20 -0.51 18.36 2.20
C ARG A 20 -0.66 17.66 3.57
N SER A 21 -1.49 16.62 3.64
CA SER A 21 -1.75 15.90 4.89
C SER A 21 -0.58 15.03 5.33
N GLU A 22 0.06 14.36 4.37
CA GLU A 22 1.05 13.33 4.64
C GLU A 22 2.50 13.85 4.60
N LEU A 23 2.72 15.09 4.15
CA LEU A 23 4.07 15.67 4.00
C LEU A 23 4.91 15.55 5.28
N LYS A 24 4.34 15.89 6.43
CA LYS A 24 5.04 15.79 7.73
C LYS A 24 5.42 14.36 8.08
N GLY A 25 4.56 13.38 7.72
CA GLY A 25 4.84 11.96 7.90
C GLY A 25 5.99 11.50 7.02
N VAL A 26 5.97 11.89 5.75
CA VAL A 26 7.04 11.60 4.79
C VAL A 26 8.37 12.22 5.21
N GLU A 27 8.36 13.46 5.74
CA GLU A 27 9.56 14.12 6.27
C GLU A 27 10.16 13.36 7.46
N LYS A 28 9.33 12.80 8.35
CA LYS A 28 9.78 11.92 9.44
C LYS A 28 10.43 10.65 8.88
N LEU A 29 9.83 10.01 7.90
CA LEU A 29 10.43 8.85 7.22
C LEU A 29 11.78 9.20 6.59
N ARG A 30 11.86 10.35 5.90
CA ARG A 30 13.12 10.83 5.32
C ARG A 30 14.21 11.01 6.38
N ALA A 31 13.86 11.60 7.53
CA ALA A 31 14.81 11.79 8.62
C ALA A 31 15.26 10.47 9.24
N LEU A 32 14.34 9.48 9.35
CA LEU A 32 14.66 8.14 9.83
C LEU A 32 15.65 7.45 8.88
N PHE A 33 15.38 7.46 7.58
CA PHE A 33 16.21 6.81 6.57
C PHE A 33 17.53 7.54 6.28
N ALA A 34 17.64 8.82 6.65
CA ALA A 34 18.94 9.51 6.65
C ALA A 34 19.88 8.95 7.72
N LYS A 35 19.35 8.39 8.81
CA LYS A 35 20.13 7.78 9.90
C LYS A 35 20.39 6.29 9.65
N SER A 36 19.41 5.59 9.08
CA SER A 36 19.47 4.15 8.81
C SER A 36 18.87 3.87 7.44
N ARG A 37 19.71 4.01 6.40
CA ARG A 37 19.28 3.83 5.01
C ARG A 37 18.98 2.36 4.75
N PRO A 38 17.81 2.01 4.25
CA PRO A 38 17.51 0.64 3.86
C PRO A 38 18.41 0.21 2.69
N LYS A 39 18.79 -1.06 2.66
CA LYS A 39 19.62 -1.63 1.59
C LYS A 39 18.81 -1.96 0.34
N PHE A 40 17.53 -2.25 0.52
CA PHE A 40 16.58 -2.54 -0.57
C PHE A 40 15.15 -2.18 -0.15
N ILE A 41 14.32 -1.96 -1.15
CA ILE A 41 12.91 -1.64 -0.99
C ILE A 41 12.08 -2.74 -1.64
N ILE A 42 11.01 -3.16 -0.98
CA ILE A 42 10.08 -4.15 -1.50
C ILE A 42 8.68 -3.54 -1.50
N LEU A 43 8.02 -3.59 -2.65
CA LEU A 43 6.65 -3.10 -2.80
C LEU A 43 5.70 -4.29 -2.87
N ALA A 44 4.72 -4.33 -1.96
CA ALA A 44 3.70 -5.36 -1.91
C ALA A 44 2.34 -4.78 -2.30
N ALA A 45 1.72 -5.30 -3.35
CA ALA A 45 0.42 -4.87 -3.83
C ALA A 45 -0.31 -6.03 -4.52
N ARG A 46 -1.61 -5.84 -4.80
CA ARG A 46 -2.43 -6.78 -5.58
C ARG A 46 -3.45 -6.04 -6.42
N GLY A 47 -3.81 -6.66 -7.54
CA GLY A 47 -4.81 -6.11 -8.46
C GLY A 47 -4.42 -4.74 -9.03
N THR A 48 -5.31 -3.77 -9.02
CA THR A 48 -5.05 -2.43 -9.58
C THR A 48 -3.93 -1.69 -8.83
N SER A 49 -3.75 -1.95 -7.52
CA SER A 49 -2.67 -1.36 -6.73
C SER A 49 -1.28 -1.83 -7.17
N ASP A 50 -1.19 -2.96 -7.86
CA ASP A 50 0.07 -3.47 -8.41
C ASP A 50 0.64 -2.53 -9.49
N ASN A 51 -0.22 -1.87 -10.28
CA ASN A 51 0.22 -0.85 -11.22
C ASN A 51 0.91 0.32 -10.52
N ALA A 52 0.39 0.72 -9.35
CA ALA A 52 1.03 1.77 -8.54
C ALA A 52 2.38 1.31 -7.98
N ALA A 53 2.49 0.03 -7.57
CA ALA A 53 3.75 -0.56 -7.13
C ALA A 53 4.77 -0.61 -8.27
N GLN A 54 4.37 -1.02 -9.46
CA GLN A 54 5.20 -1.05 -10.66
C GLN A 54 5.76 0.34 -10.99
N PHE A 55 4.91 1.37 -11.01
CA PHE A 55 5.33 2.74 -11.22
C PHE A 55 6.25 3.24 -10.09
N GLY A 56 5.86 2.96 -8.83
CA GLY A 56 6.62 3.31 -7.64
C GLY A 56 8.02 2.71 -7.64
N ARG A 57 8.18 1.49 -8.17
CA ARG A 57 9.48 0.84 -8.34
C ARG A 57 10.45 1.75 -9.12
N TYR A 58 10.06 2.19 -10.31
CA TYR A 58 10.91 3.07 -11.12
C TYR A 58 11.24 4.38 -10.39
N LEU A 59 10.24 5.05 -9.84
CA LEU A 59 10.43 6.33 -9.16
C LEU A 59 11.37 6.21 -7.97
N LEU A 60 11.17 5.21 -7.11
CA LEU A 60 11.98 5.02 -5.91
C LEU A 60 13.41 4.64 -6.28
N GLU A 61 13.60 3.75 -7.24
CA GLU A 61 14.93 3.31 -7.67
C GLU A 61 15.73 4.47 -8.28
N ILE A 62 15.11 5.28 -9.15
CA ILE A 62 15.73 6.46 -9.76
C ILE A 62 16.03 7.53 -8.69
N ALA A 63 15.09 7.81 -7.80
CA ALA A 63 15.22 8.90 -6.83
C ALA A 63 16.16 8.58 -5.67
N THR A 64 16.23 7.31 -5.26
CA THR A 64 16.98 6.90 -4.07
C THR A 64 18.28 6.17 -4.36
N GLY A 65 18.43 5.59 -5.56
CA GLY A 65 19.53 4.68 -5.90
C GLY A 65 19.52 3.39 -5.06
N ILE A 66 18.38 3.04 -4.44
CA ILE A 66 18.20 1.80 -3.69
C ILE A 66 17.48 0.80 -4.59
N PRO A 67 17.95 -0.46 -4.72
CA PRO A 67 17.25 -1.47 -5.51
C PRO A 67 15.83 -1.70 -5.00
N VAL A 68 14.86 -1.77 -5.93
CA VAL A 68 13.45 -1.95 -5.61
C VAL A 68 12.92 -3.22 -6.26
N SER A 69 12.26 -4.08 -5.50
CA SER A 69 11.63 -5.31 -5.97
C SER A 69 10.12 -5.30 -5.69
N LEU A 70 9.38 -6.09 -6.45
CA LEU A 70 7.98 -6.38 -6.15
C LEU A 70 7.91 -7.66 -5.33
N ALA A 71 7.05 -7.66 -4.30
CA ALA A 71 6.82 -8.84 -3.48
C ALA A 71 6.09 -9.94 -4.27
N ALA A 72 6.46 -11.19 -4.00
CA ALA A 72 5.72 -12.37 -4.45
C ALA A 72 5.03 -13.01 -3.23
N PRO A 73 3.76 -12.69 -2.95
CA PRO A 73 3.04 -13.18 -1.77
C PRO A 73 3.02 -14.70 -1.64
N SER A 74 3.04 -15.41 -2.77
CA SER A 74 3.09 -16.89 -2.80
C SER A 74 4.29 -17.49 -2.07
N ILE A 75 5.39 -16.76 -1.94
CA ILE A 75 6.55 -17.18 -1.15
C ILE A 75 6.13 -17.51 0.28
N PHE A 76 5.23 -16.74 0.85
CA PHE A 76 4.72 -16.93 2.21
C PHE A 76 3.46 -17.79 2.22
N THR A 77 2.48 -17.48 1.33
CA THR A 77 1.15 -18.10 1.37
C THR A 77 1.15 -19.57 0.92
N LEU A 78 2.01 -19.93 -0.03
CA LEU A 78 2.08 -21.30 -0.57
C LEU A 78 3.31 -22.07 -0.06
N TYR A 79 4.47 -21.42 -0.01
CA TYR A 79 5.73 -22.11 0.27
C TYR A 79 6.19 -21.97 1.72
N GLY A 80 5.56 -21.09 2.52
CA GLY A 80 5.91 -20.91 3.93
C GLY A 80 7.37 -20.52 4.18
N ALA A 81 8.02 -19.92 3.16
CA ALA A 81 9.44 -19.62 3.23
C ALA A 81 9.71 -18.49 4.25
N ARG A 82 10.86 -18.58 4.91
CA ARG A 82 11.38 -17.49 5.74
C ARG A 82 12.38 -16.70 4.91
N VAL A 83 12.07 -15.42 4.68
CA VAL A 83 12.95 -14.50 3.97
C VAL A 83 13.52 -13.52 4.98
N ASP A 84 14.83 -13.30 4.94
CA ASP A 84 15.48 -12.29 5.77
C ASP A 84 15.21 -10.90 5.18
N TYR A 85 14.45 -10.09 5.90
CA TYR A 85 14.13 -8.71 5.53
C TYR A 85 14.89 -7.68 6.37
N LYS A 86 15.94 -8.11 7.06
CA LYS A 86 16.77 -7.18 7.81
C LYS A 86 17.32 -6.09 6.87
N ASP A 87 17.25 -4.85 7.33
CA ASP A 87 17.64 -3.65 6.57
C ASP A 87 16.78 -3.38 5.32
N ALA A 88 15.61 -4.03 5.18
CA ALA A 88 14.65 -3.73 4.13
C ALA A 88 13.64 -2.67 4.56
N LEU A 89 13.17 -1.89 3.58
CA LEU A 89 11.93 -1.14 3.65
C LEU A 89 10.87 -1.92 2.87
N VAL A 90 9.79 -2.33 3.54
CA VAL A 90 8.66 -2.98 2.88
C VAL A 90 7.47 -2.02 2.85
N VAL A 91 7.01 -1.70 1.65
CA VAL A 91 5.87 -0.80 1.43
C VAL A 91 4.70 -1.60 0.88
N ALA A 92 3.63 -1.68 1.63
CA ALA A 92 2.40 -2.35 1.21
C ALA A 92 1.38 -1.32 0.71
N ILE A 93 0.80 -1.57 -0.47
CA ILE A 93 -0.15 -0.66 -1.12
C ILE A 93 -1.49 -1.38 -1.29
N SER A 94 -2.51 -0.90 -0.59
CA SER A 94 -3.86 -1.45 -0.68
C SER A 94 -4.91 -0.37 -0.41
N GLN A 95 -5.78 -0.10 -1.37
CA GLN A 95 -6.80 0.94 -1.23
C GLN A 95 -7.68 0.71 0.01
N SER A 96 -8.23 -0.49 0.17
CA SER A 96 -9.06 -0.85 1.34
C SER A 96 -8.23 -1.19 2.58
N GLY A 97 -6.95 -1.55 2.41
CA GLY A 97 -6.10 -2.06 3.46
C GLY A 97 -6.48 -3.46 3.99
N GLU A 98 -7.38 -4.18 3.27
CA GLU A 98 -7.90 -5.48 3.69
C GLU A 98 -7.46 -6.64 2.77
N SER A 99 -6.48 -6.41 1.90
CA SER A 99 -5.90 -7.47 1.06
C SER A 99 -5.12 -8.46 1.92
N THR A 100 -5.61 -9.68 2.04
CA THR A 100 -4.98 -10.75 2.85
C THR A 100 -3.54 -11.00 2.44
N ASP A 101 -3.28 -11.16 1.15
CA ASP A 101 -1.93 -11.42 0.62
C ASP A 101 -0.96 -10.27 0.95
N THR A 102 -1.39 -9.03 0.75
CA THR A 102 -0.57 -7.83 0.99
C THR A 102 -0.29 -7.66 2.49
N ASN A 103 -1.31 -7.88 3.33
CA ASN A 103 -1.19 -7.77 4.77
C ASN A 103 -0.25 -8.86 5.33
N MET A 104 -0.36 -10.09 4.82
CA MET A 104 0.53 -11.18 5.22
C MET A 104 1.99 -10.90 4.88
N VAL A 105 2.27 -10.36 3.69
CA VAL A 105 3.64 -9.95 3.32
C VAL A 105 4.18 -8.91 4.29
N LEU A 106 3.37 -7.90 4.63
CA LEU A 106 3.78 -6.82 5.52
C LEU A 106 4.06 -7.35 6.95
N GLU A 107 3.17 -8.19 7.47
CA GLU A 107 3.30 -8.80 8.79
C GLU A 107 4.57 -9.66 8.89
N ARG A 108 4.78 -10.55 7.91
CA ARG A 108 5.96 -11.42 7.85
C ARG A 108 7.25 -10.62 7.69
N ALA A 109 7.25 -9.60 6.86
CA ALA A 109 8.40 -8.73 6.69
C ALA A 109 8.77 -8.02 8.01
N ARG A 110 7.78 -7.52 8.74
CA ARG A 110 7.97 -6.90 10.05
C ARG A 110 8.54 -7.89 11.08
N GLU A 111 8.00 -9.11 11.15
CA GLU A 111 8.52 -10.18 12.00
C GLU A 111 9.99 -10.53 11.69
N CYS A 112 10.41 -10.37 10.43
CA CYS A 112 11.77 -10.62 9.96
C CYS A 112 12.66 -9.37 9.96
N GLY A 113 12.27 -8.29 10.64
CA GLY A 113 13.11 -7.12 10.90
C GLY A 113 13.09 -6.02 9.85
N ALA A 114 12.16 -6.05 8.88
CA ALA A 114 11.95 -4.93 7.97
C ALA A 114 11.31 -3.74 8.67
N PHE A 115 11.61 -2.52 8.22
CA PHE A 115 10.77 -1.37 8.48
C PHE A 115 9.57 -1.38 7.53
N THR A 116 8.36 -1.16 8.06
CA THR A 116 7.13 -1.36 7.30
C THR A 116 6.32 -0.07 7.12
N VAL A 117 5.90 0.19 5.88
CA VAL A 117 5.03 1.32 5.52
C VAL A 117 3.77 0.80 4.84
N GLY A 118 2.62 1.23 5.31
CA GLY A 118 1.32 0.97 4.67
C GLY A 118 0.81 2.20 3.94
N ILE A 119 0.40 2.02 2.68
CA ILE A 119 -0.29 3.05 1.89
C ILE A 119 -1.73 2.60 1.68
N THR A 120 -2.68 3.29 2.28
CA THR A 120 -4.10 2.92 2.23
C THR A 120 -5.01 4.15 2.26
N ASN A 121 -6.27 3.98 1.86
CA ASN A 121 -7.30 5.00 2.00
C ASN A 121 -8.09 4.88 3.32
N GLU A 122 -7.93 3.76 4.04
CA GLU A 122 -8.72 3.45 5.24
C GLU A 122 -7.83 3.36 6.49
N ALA A 123 -7.93 4.37 7.35
CA ALA A 123 -7.11 4.49 8.56
C ALA A 123 -7.38 3.39 9.61
N SER A 124 -8.57 2.79 9.58
CA SER A 124 -8.97 1.72 10.51
C SER A 124 -8.67 0.32 9.99
N SER A 125 -8.09 0.21 8.79
CA SER A 125 -7.82 -1.07 8.11
C SER A 125 -6.80 -1.94 8.83
N THR A 126 -6.82 -3.22 8.49
CA THR A 126 -5.83 -4.20 8.95
C THR A 126 -4.40 -3.78 8.58
N LEU A 127 -4.20 -3.33 7.33
CA LEU A 127 -2.90 -2.82 6.87
C LEU A 127 -2.39 -1.66 7.73
N ALA A 128 -3.27 -0.71 8.06
CA ALA A 128 -2.90 0.44 8.89
C ALA A 128 -2.51 0.05 10.32
N LYS A 129 -3.06 -1.04 10.86
CA LYS A 129 -2.72 -1.56 12.19
C LYS A 129 -1.40 -2.33 12.21
N ILE A 130 -1.04 -2.99 11.11
CA ILE A 130 0.19 -3.79 10.99
C ILE A 130 1.40 -2.90 10.73
N ALA A 131 1.26 -1.89 9.86
CA ALA A 131 2.36 -1.02 9.44
C ALA A 131 2.91 -0.16 10.59
N GLU A 132 4.25 0.00 10.63
CA GLU A 132 4.90 0.92 11.58
C GLU A 132 4.67 2.39 11.20
N HIS A 133 4.50 2.66 9.90
CA HIS A 133 4.11 3.97 9.41
C HIS A 133 3.00 3.84 8.38
N VAL A 134 2.03 4.75 8.42
CA VAL A 134 0.89 4.74 7.51
C VAL A 134 0.83 6.04 6.73
N ILE A 135 0.64 5.93 5.42
CA ILE A 135 0.36 7.04 4.51
C ILE A 135 -1.08 6.88 4.03
N LEU A 136 -1.92 7.88 4.31
CA LEU A 136 -3.33 7.86 3.92
C LEU A 136 -3.54 8.59 2.60
N VAL A 137 -4.07 7.89 1.60
CA VAL A 137 -4.30 8.45 0.24
C VAL A 137 -5.34 9.56 0.22
N ARG A 138 -6.24 9.64 1.21
CA ARG A 138 -7.25 10.71 1.33
C ARG A 138 -8.19 10.85 0.13
N ALA A 139 -8.33 9.79 -0.69
CA ALA A 139 -9.34 9.75 -1.73
C ALA A 139 -10.74 9.69 -1.10
N VAL A 140 -11.66 10.53 -1.57
CA VAL A 140 -13.06 10.48 -1.12
C VAL A 140 -13.75 9.36 -1.89
N PRO A 141 -14.31 8.34 -1.24
CA PRO A 141 -15.11 7.34 -1.92
C PRO A 141 -16.37 8.03 -2.50
N VAL A 142 -16.60 7.91 -3.79
CA VAL A 142 -17.87 8.35 -4.41
C VAL A 142 -19.01 7.40 -4.02
N TYR A 143 -18.64 6.19 -3.63
CA TYR A 143 -19.56 5.23 -3.01
C TYR A 143 -19.42 5.31 -1.50
N GLY A 144 -20.55 5.48 -0.80
CA GLY A 144 -20.60 5.37 0.66
C GLY A 144 -19.89 4.10 1.12
N LYS A 145 -19.31 4.12 2.32
CA LYS A 145 -18.53 3.03 2.92
C LYS A 145 -19.09 1.68 2.46
N ARG A 146 -18.31 0.91 1.72
CA ARG A 146 -18.56 -0.52 1.65
C ARG A 146 -18.32 -1.03 3.05
N GLY A 147 -19.43 -1.28 3.76
CA GLY A 147 -19.38 -1.94 5.07
C GLY A 147 -18.54 -3.20 4.90
N GLY A 148 -17.59 -3.40 5.80
CA GLY A 148 -16.78 -4.61 5.82
C GLY A 148 -17.67 -5.85 5.86
N GLY A 149 -17.28 -6.88 5.10
CA GLY A 149 -17.80 -8.23 5.21
C GLY A 149 -19.25 -8.40 4.75
N GLY A 150 -19.46 -8.61 3.46
CA GLY A 150 -20.72 -9.10 2.92
C GLY A 150 -20.47 -9.58 1.47
N ALA A 151 -20.81 -10.82 1.22
CA ALA A 151 -20.81 -11.42 -0.12
C ALA A 151 -21.41 -10.45 -1.13
N GLY A 152 -20.75 -10.27 -2.27
CA GLY A 152 -21.26 -9.46 -3.36
C GLY A 152 -22.67 -9.87 -3.76
N PRO A 153 -23.52 -8.94 -4.24
CA PRO A 153 -24.85 -9.29 -4.73
C PRO A 153 -24.66 -10.24 -5.91
N GLU A 154 -25.26 -11.43 -5.80
CA GLU A 154 -25.42 -12.37 -6.90
C GLU A 154 -25.94 -11.61 -8.13
N LEU A 155 -25.23 -11.76 -9.22
CA LEU A 155 -25.74 -11.43 -10.55
C LEU A 155 -26.96 -12.34 -10.79
N ARG A 156 -28.14 -11.85 -10.47
CA ARG A 156 -29.36 -12.48 -10.96
C ARG A 156 -29.44 -12.17 -12.44
N GLU A 157 -29.21 -13.22 -13.23
CA GLU A 157 -29.54 -13.28 -14.64
C GLU A 157 -30.97 -12.76 -14.83
N ARG A 158 -31.13 -11.78 -15.70
CA ARG A 158 -32.40 -11.52 -16.35
C ARG A 158 -32.27 -12.00 -17.79
N VAL A 159 -33.00 -13.07 -18.06
CA VAL A 159 -33.38 -13.56 -19.37
C VAL A 159 -34.13 -12.47 -20.13
#